data_bbb23d7f258f0ef8f4ff3ee980722da2
#
_entry.id   bbb23d7f258f0ef8f4ff3ee980722da2
#
_cell.length_a   1.000
_cell.length_b   1.000
_cell.length_c   1.000
_cell.angle_alpha   90.00
_cell.angle_beta   90.00
_cell.angle_gamma   90.00
#
_symmetry.space_group_name_H-M   'P 1'
#
loop_
_entity.id
_entity.type
_entity.pdbx_description
1 polymer ?
#
loop_
_entity_poly.entity_id
_entity_poly.type
_entity_poly.pdbx_seq_one_letter_code
_entity_poly.pdbx_strand_id
1 'polypeptide(L)'
;MLVDGNKIVAVGPNLKAGGAGEIDARGRIVMPGFIDTHHHQFETALRSFLADGILQNDHTNTPSGATTYFEFILLTFAPVYRPQDVYINELFGGLSQLDDGVTTVHDVSQIHHSPQHSDAAVQALFDTGRRAAFGYFESAGAAILGTNPGNKYPDDAVRLKQKWFSSKDQLVTMIMGGEVYLPGYEKAWNIGRQLDLQIAAHILSPFGIRPTLDLLAQGKGGDSGTLKLGADNLFIHMTGMSDLGWQAVKNAGAQVSLAVPIEMNMRHGTPPVLKMQSLGMEPSLSVDVECTLTADFFTQMRSTMNMQRLLVNQMILDTGLPPNPEVAWPLSPFNLPVQPPALLTTRDVLRYATMNGARHLRLDNKIGSLTPGKDADIIILDATAINVAPLNQVPGAVVSLMDRTNVETVIVAGKVRKWKGNLLDVNLSHLRSQIEDSRDYIFAKANIKQDLFSSQ
;
A
#
# COMPACT_ATOMS: atom_id res chain seq x y z
N MET A 1 -18.28 -4.00 21.99
CA MET A 1 -16.83 -3.79 22.19
C MET A 1 -16.66 -2.64 23.16
N LEU A 2 -15.66 -2.71 24.02
CA LEU A 2 -15.30 -1.66 24.97
C LEU A 2 -13.88 -1.19 24.66
N VAL A 3 -13.71 0.13 24.59
CA VAL A 3 -12.40 0.79 24.38
C VAL A 3 -12.12 1.69 25.56
N ASP A 4 -10.91 1.66 26.08
CA ASP A 4 -10.42 2.54 27.14
C ASP A 4 -9.08 3.17 26.69
N GLY A 5 -9.06 4.49 26.63
CA GLY A 5 -7.96 5.22 26.03
C GLY A 5 -7.72 4.78 24.58
N ASN A 6 -6.52 4.27 24.30
CA ASN A 6 -6.17 3.77 22.96
C ASN A 6 -6.41 2.25 22.80
N LYS A 7 -6.87 1.53 23.84
CA LYS A 7 -6.91 0.06 23.82
C LYS A 7 -8.33 -0.50 23.72
N ILE A 8 -8.46 -1.58 22.96
CA ILE A 8 -9.61 -2.47 23.04
C ILE A 8 -9.47 -3.28 24.32
N VAL A 9 -10.41 -3.12 25.24
CA VAL A 9 -10.37 -3.85 26.54
C VAL A 9 -11.27 -5.08 26.55
N ALA A 10 -12.36 -5.06 25.79
CA ALA A 10 -13.25 -6.23 25.70
C ALA A 10 -14.02 -6.25 24.37
N VAL A 11 -14.26 -7.45 23.86
CA VAL A 11 -15.15 -7.72 22.72
C VAL A 11 -16.13 -8.83 23.11
N GLY A 12 -17.42 -8.57 22.96
CA GLY A 12 -18.46 -9.55 23.29
C GLY A 12 -19.84 -8.92 23.32
N PRO A 13 -20.89 -9.72 23.52
CA PRO A 13 -22.25 -9.22 23.68
C PRO A 13 -22.45 -8.64 25.09
N ASN A 14 -23.40 -7.71 25.21
CA ASN A 14 -23.89 -7.17 26.49
C ASN A 14 -22.79 -6.64 27.44
N LEU A 15 -21.74 -6.06 26.92
CA LEU A 15 -20.71 -5.41 27.73
C LEU A 15 -21.32 -4.22 28.47
N LYS A 16 -21.00 -4.09 29.76
CA LYS A 16 -21.38 -2.93 30.59
C LYS A 16 -20.18 -2.03 30.80
N ALA A 17 -20.34 -0.76 30.52
CA ALA A 17 -19.32 0.26 30.75
C ALA A 17 -20.01 1.47 31.39
N GLY A 18 -19.97 1.55 32.72
CA GLY A 18 -20.54 2.69 33.44
C GLY A 18 -19.80 3.98 33.07
N GLY A 19 -20.52 4.97 32.57
CA GLY A 19 -19.96 6.31 32.25
C GLY A 19 -19.21 6.42 30.93
N ALA A 20 -19.11 5.37 30.10
CA ALA A 20 -18.52 5.45 28.78
C ALA A 20 -19.49 6.09 27.77
N GLY A 21 -18.92 6.84 26.81
CA GLY A 21 -19.66 7.28 25.62
C GLY A 21 -20.05 6.06 24.78
N GLU A 22 -21.24 6.08 24.18
CA GLU A 22 -21.76 4.96 23.39
C GLU A 22 -21.86 5.36 21.91
N ILE A 23 -21.36 4.48 21.02
CA ILE A 23 -21.56 4.57 19.58
C ILE A 23 -22.57 3.48 19.19
N ASP A 24 -23.73 3.89 18.70
CA ASP A 24 -24.76 2.97 18.19
C ASP A 24 -24.33 2.43 16.82
N ALA A 25 -23.96 1.15 16.76
CA ALA A 25 -23.55 0.45 15.55
C ALA A 25 -24.63 -0.50 15.01
N ARG A 26 -25.90 -0.32 15.34
CA ARG A 26 -27.00 -1.11 14.76
C ARG A 26 -27.07 -0.88 13.24
N GLY A 27 -27.15 -1.98 12.48
CA GLY A 27 -27.09 -1.92 11.00
C GLY A 27 -25.72 -1.54 10.46
N ARG A 28 -24.66 -1.64 11.24
CA ARG A 28 -23.28 -1.34 10.88
C ARG A 28 -22.40 -2.57 11.00
N ILE A 29 -21.29 -2.57 10.24
CA ILE A 29 -20.21 -3.54 10.37
C ILE A 29 -19.05 -2.82 11.08
N VAL A 30 -18.59 -3.41 12.19
CA VAL A 30 -17.43 -2.92 12.94
C VAL A 30 -16.26 -3.84 12.68
N MET A 31 -15.16 -3.32 12.15
CA MET A 31 -13.99 -4.12 11.78
C MET A 31 -12.69 -3.34 12.04
N PRO A 32 -11.53 -4.02 12.00
CA PRO A 32 -10.23 -3.32 12.01
C PRO A 32 -10.13 -2.36 10.82
N GLY A 33 -9.44 -1.25 10.98
CA GLY A 33 -9.10 -0.38 9.87
C GLY A 33 -8.19 -1.07 8.86
N PHE A 34 -8.26 -0.63 7.61
CA PHE A 34 -7.39 -1.12 6.54
C PHE A 34 -5.96 -0.66 6.77
N ILE A 35 -5.02 -1.48 6.27
CA ILE A 35 -3.58 -1.26 6.41
C ILE A 35 -2.95 -1.32 5.03
N ASP A 36 -2.53 -0.17 4.54
CA ASP A 36 -1.83 0.00 3.28
C ASP A 36 -0.33 -0.19 3.48
N THR A 37 0.24 -1.18 2.82
CA THR A 37 1.66 -1.53 3.01
C THR A 37 2.59 -0.93 1.96
N HIS A 38 2.08 -0.07 1.07
CA HIS A 38 2.87 0.66 0.09
C HIS A 38 2.04 1.75 -0.59
N HIS A 39 2.40 3.01 -0.40
CA HIS A 39 1.75 4.15 -1.06
C HIS A 39 2.74 5.30 -1.24
N HIS A 40 2.75 5.90 -2.42
CA HIS A 40 3.50 7.11 -2.73
C HIS A 40 2.63 8.35 -2.54
N GLN A 41 2.41 8.78 -1.29
CA GLN A 41 1.50 9.89 -0.99
C GLN A 41 1.96 11.25 -1.52
N PHE A 42 3.27 11.44 -1.71
CA PHE A 42 3.79 12.69 -2.25
C PHE A 42 3.23 13.03 -3.64
N GLU A 43 2.59 12.07 -4.33
CA GLU A 43 2.02 12.24 -5.68
C GLU A 43 0.57 12.74 -5.69
N THR A 44 -0.02 13.03 -4.54
CA THR A 44 -1.47 13.33 -4.43
C THR A 44 -1.93 14.47 -5.34
N ALA A 45 -1.10 15.50 -5.55
CA ALA A 45 -1.42 16.59 -6.49
C ALA A 45 -1.48 16.16 -7.96
N LEU A 46 -0.94 14.97 -8.28
CA LEU A 46 -0.87 14.41 -9.64
C LEU A 46 -1.95 13.34 -9.89
N ARG A 47 -2.99 13.28 -9.05
CA ARG A 47 -4.12 12.34 -9.20
C ARG A 47 -4.68 12.35 -10.61
N SER A 48 -4.91 11.15 -11.16
CA SER A 48 -5.42 10.89 -12.51
C SER A 48 -4.55 11.38 -13.68
N PHE A 49 -3.38 11.96 -13.42
CA PHE A 49 -2.48 12.43 -14.48
C PHE A 49 -1.99 11.30 -15.39
N LEU A 50 -1.86 10.08 -14.86
CA LEU A 50 -1.40 8.89 -15.57
C LEU A 50 -2.49 7.80 -15.66
N ALA A 51 -3.75 8.16 -15.83
CA ALA A 51 -4.83 7.16 -15.88
C ALA A 51 -4.59 6.08 -16.96
N ASP A 52 -4.04 6.47 -18.11
CA ASP A 52 -3.66 5.58 -19.23
C ASP A 52 -2.15 5.29 -19.27
N GLY A 53 -1.41 5.65 -18.22
CA GLY A 53 0.04 5.55 -18.17
C GLY A 53 0.56 4.13 -17.92
N ILE A 54 1.83 3.93 -18.28
CA ILE A 54 2.60 2.73 -17.94
C ILE A 54 3.83 3.10 -17.11
N LEU A 55 4.48 2.09 -16.52
CA LEU A 55 5.63 2.31 -15.63
C LEU A 55 6.78 3.05 -16.32
N GLN A 56 7.22 2.54 -17.47
CA GLN A 56 8.33 3.11 -18.25
C GLN A 56 8.16 2.83 -19.74
N ASN A 57 8.78 3.65 -20.58
CA ASN A 57 8.83 3.39 -22.02
C ASN A 57 9.81 2.24 -22.30
N ASP A 58 9.27 1.10 -22.68
CA ASP A 58 10.03 -0.10 -23.03
C ASP A 58 10.31 -0.22 -24.55
N HIS A 59 9.96 0.82 -25.31
CA HIS A 59 10.10 0.88 -26.78
C HIS A 59 9.36 -0.23 -27.54
N THR A 60 8.43 -0.93 -26.87
CA THR A 60 7.61 -1.98 -27.48
C THR A 60 6.16 -1.55 -27.58
N ASN A 61 5.63 -1.35 -28.78
CA ASN A 61 4.19 -1.14 -29.06
C ASN A 61 3.45 -0.26 -28.02
N THR A 62 4.16 0.66 -27.37
CA THR A 62 3.52 1.69 -26.56
C THR A 62 2.71 2.56 -27.51
N PRO A 63 1.46 2.91 -27.17
CA PRO A 63 0.72 3.92 -27.91
C PRO A 63 1.61 5.14 -28.11
N SER A 64 1.61 5.69 -29.33
CA SER A 64 2.38 6.91 -29.62
C SER A 64 1.98 8.01 -28.64
N GLY A 65 2.93 8.52 -27.88
CA GLY A 65 2.67 9.54 -26.85
C GLY A 65 2.25 8.99 -25.48
N ALA A 66 2.40 7.69 -25.21
CA ALA A 66 2.11 7.16 -23.87
C ALA A 66 2.97 7.85 -22.82
N THR A 67 2.31 8.41 -21.82
CA THR A 67 2.95 9.04 -20.66
C THR A 67 3.41 7.95 -19.69
N THR A 68 4.63 8.04 -19.19
CA THR A 68 5.20 7.03 -18.31
C THR A 68 5.41 7.57 -16.90
N TYR A 69 5.23 6.70 -15.93
CA TYR A 69 5.43 7.03 -14.52
C TYR A 69 6.86 7.47 -14.24
N PHE A 70 7.82 6.68 -14.68
CA PHE A 70 9.23 6.94 -14.40
C PHE A 70 9.69 8.29 -14.95
N GLU A 71 9.36 8.60 -16.21
CA GLU A 71 9.80 9.82 -16.89
C GLU A 71 9.07 11.07 -16.36
N PHE A 72 7.75 10.98 -16.16
CA PHE A 72 6.97 12.14 -15.76
C PHE A 72 6.95 12.34 -14.24
N ILE A 73 6.64 11.31 -13.47
CA ILE A 73 6.52 11.47 -12.02
C ILE A 73 7.89 11.61 -11.38
N LEU A 74 8.79 10.63 -11.59
CA LEU A 74 10.05 10.59 -10.87
C LEU A 74 11.12 11.50 -11.45
N LEU A 75 11.21 11.67 -12.78
CA LEU A 75 12.27 12.47 -13.41
C LEU A 75 11.85 13.91 -13.74
N THR A 76 10.55 14.19 -13.91
CA THR A 76 10.07 15.51 -14.33
C THR A 76 9.39 16.27 -13.19
N PHE A 77 8.39 15.67 -12.53
CA PHE A 77 7.66 16.35 -11.47
C PHE A 77 8.39 16.31 -10.11
N ALA A 78 8.85 15.15 -9.66
CA ALA A 78 9.47 15.02 -8.34
C ALA A 78 10.61 16.00 -8.09
N PRO A 79 11.53 16.29 -9.06
CA PRO A 79 12.65 17.21 -8.82
C PRO A 79 12.26 18.66 -8.50
N VAL A 80 11.03 19.08 -8.82
CA VAL A 80 10.60 20.48 -8.64
C VAL A 80 9.80 20.73 -7.36
N TYR A 81 9.51 19.69 -6.58
CA TYR A 81 8.81 19.83 -5.31
C TYR A 81 9.59 20.68 -4.32
N ARG A 82 8.87 21.56 -3.61
CA ARG A 82 9.37 22.28 -2.43
C ARG A 82 8.96 21.52 -1.15
N PRO A 83 9.59 21.78 0.00
CA PRO A 83 9.15 21.16 1.27
C PRO A 83 7.65 21.35 1.57
N GLN A 84 7.08 22.51 1.26
CA GLN A 84 5.64 22.74 1.45
C GLN A 84 4.77 21.92 0.49
N ASP A 85 5.26 21.63 -0.72
CA ASP A 85 4.56 20.75 -1.66
C ASP A 85 4.55 19.31 -1.14
N VAL A 86 5.67 18.83 -0.61
CA VAL A 86 5.74 17.54 0.07
C VAL A 86 4.74 17.49 1.23
N TYR A 87 4.76 18.47 2.11
CA TYR A 87 3.87 18.53 3.26
C TYR A 87 2.39 18.41 2.87
N ILE A 88 1.93 19.24 1.93
CA ILE A 88 0.50 19.25 1.58
C ILE A 88 0.06 18.01 0.82
N ASN A 89 0.92 17.42 -0.03
CA ASN A 89 0.64 16.18 -0.72
C ASN A 89 0.48 15.02 0.27
N GLU A 90 1.44 14.86 1.19
CA GLU A 90 1.39 13.84 2.24
C GLU A 90 0.17 14.01 3.16
N LEU A 91 -0.13 15.23 3.58
CA LEU A 91 -1.25 15.52 4.46
C LEU A 91 -2.59 15.23 3.76
N PHE A 92 -2.77 15.74 2.53
CA PHE A 92 -4.04 15.60 1.81
C PHE A 92 -4.28 14.15 1.38
N GLY A 93 -3.25 13.47 0.86
CA GLY A 93 -3.30 12.04 0.53
C GLY A 93 -3.59 11.19 1.75
N GLY A 94 -2.92 11.48 2.86
CA GLY A 94 -3.14 10.82 4.13
C GLY A 94 -4.55 10.95 4.68
N LEU A 95 -5.13 12.14 4.61
CA LEU A 95 -6.51 12.39 5.03
C LEU A 95 -7.53 11.74 4.08
N SER A 96 -7.24 11.70 2.78
CA SER A 96 -8.07 11.00 1.79
C SER A 96 -8.15 9.51 2.08
N GLN A 97 -7.02 8.86 2.34
CA GLN A 97 -7.01 7.44 2.72
C GLN A 97 -7.68 7.19 4.08
N LEU A 98 -7.50 8.10 5.04
CA LEU A 98 -8.22 8.02 6.32
C LEU A 98 -9.73 8.07 6.11
N ASP A 99 -10.23 8.91 5.19
CA ASP A 99 -11.63 8.98 4.79
C ASP A 99 -12.13 7.64 4.20
N ASP A 100 -11.27 6.91 3.52
CA ASP A 100 -11.53 5.58 2.95
C ASP A 100 -11.40 4.42 3.95
N GLY A 101 -11.07 4.70 5.22
CA GLY A 101 -10.95 3.69 6.27
C GLY A 101 -9.55 3.08 6.42
N VAL A 102 -8.54 3.64 5.76
CA VAL A 102 -7.13 3.24 5.94
C VAL A 102 -6.59 3.90 7.20
N THR A 103 -6.44 3.12 8.27
CA THR A 103 -5.95 3.60 9.57
C THR A 103 -4.42 3.56 9.70
N THR A 104 -3.77 2.80 8.82
CA THR A 104 -2.31 2.63 8.82
C THR A 104 -1.78 2.61 7.40
N VAL A 105 -0.69 3.33 7.12
CA VAL A 105 0.00 3.34 5.83
C VAL A 105 1.50 3.09 6.00
N HIS A 106 2.11 2.39 5.05
CA HIS A 106 3.54 2.53 4.75
C HIS A 106 3.67 3.55 3.62
N ASP A 107 4.06 4.75 3.98
CA ASP A 107 4.35 5.83 3.04
C ASP A 107 5.74 5.61 2.43
N VAL A 108 5.79 5.23 1.16
CA VAL A 108 7.03 5.05 0.41
C VAL A 108 7.43 6.38 -0.18
N SER A 109 8.08 7.19 0.62
CA SER A 109 8.44 8.55 0.28
C SER A 109 9.75 8.61 -0.49
N GLN A 110 9.70 9.04 -1.76
CA GLN A 110 10.84 9.14 -2.67
C GLN A 110 11.16 10.61 -3.05
N ILE A 111 11.00 11.53 -2.09
CA ILE A 111 11.00 12.98 -2.31
C ILE A 111 12.02 13.72 -1.42
N HIS A 112 13.08 13.07 -0.99
CA HIS A 112 14.03 13.56 0.01
C HIS A 112 15.17 14.39 -0.60
N HIS A 113 14.85 15.50 -1.28
CA HIS A 113 15.85 16.37 -1.92
C HIS A 113 16.71 17.14 -0.92
N SER A 114 16.25 17.29 0.31
CA SER A 114 16.98 17.88 1.43
C SER A 114 16.39 17.40 2.77
N PRO A 115 17.09 17.60 3.91
CA PRO A 115 16.52 17.33 5.23
C PRO A 115 15.19 18.02 5.49
N GLN A 116 14.94 19.19 4.90
CA GLN A 116 13.67 19.92 5.04
C GLN A 116 12.52 19.22 4.33
N HIS A 117 12.75 18.58 3.18
CA HIS A 117 11.74 17.76 2.51
C HIS A 117 11.36 16.53 3.36
N SER A 118 12.36 15.84 3.91
CA SER A 118 12.12 14.71 4.81
C SER A 118 11.35 15.12 6.07
N ASP A 119 11.73 16.23 6.70
CA ASP A 119 11.02 16.75 7.87
C ASP A 119 9.58 17.14 7.55
N ALA A 120 9.33 17.72 6.36
CA ALA A 120 7.99 18.08 5.90
C ALA A 120 7.10 16.84 5.70
N ALA A 121 7.61 15.78 5.08
CA ALA A 121 6.90 14.52 4.93
C ALA A 121 6.53 13.92 6.29
N VAL A 122 7.50 13.80 7.19
CA VAL A 122 7.25 13.24 8.54
C VAL A 122 6.25 14.07 9.33
N GLN A 123 6.36 15.41 9.30
CA GLN A 123 5.42 16.29 9.99
C GLN A 123 3.99 16.09 9.47
N ALA A 124 3.81 16.00 8.15
CA ALA A 124 2.50 15.76 7.53
C ALA A 124 1.89 14.43 7.98
N LEU A 125 2.69 13.36 8.06
CA LEU A 125 2.21 12.06 8.56
C LEU A 125 1.72 12.15 10.00
N PHE A 126 2.41 12.89 10.90
CA PHE A 126 1.93 13.14 12.26
C PHE A 126 0.62 13.94 12.26
N ASP A 127 0.51 14.96 11.40
CA ASP A 127 -0.64 15.87 11.38
C ASP A 127 -1.91 15.20 10.81
N THR A 128 -1.78 14.11 10.03
CA THR A 128 -2.95 13.30 9.63
C THR A 128 -3.66 12.68 10.82
N GLY A 129 -2.93 12.44 11.92
CA GLY A 129 -3.42 11.78 13.11
C GLY A 129 -3.75 10.30 12.94
N ARG A 130 -3.36 9.69 11.82
CA ARG A 130 -3.42 8.24 11.60
C ARG A 130 -2.08 7.57 11.90
N ARG A 131 -2.06 6.25 11.91
CA ARG A 131 -0.81 5.50 12.03
C ARG A 131 -0.08 5.46 10.70
N ALA A 132 1.25 5.60 10.72
CA ALA A 132 2.08 5.51 9.53
C ALA A 132 3.44 4.85 9.82
N ALA A 133 3.99 4.19 8.81
CA ALA A 133 5.38 3.83 8.72
C ALA A 133 6.01 4.71 7.63
N PHE A 134 6.79 5.71 8.05
CA PHE A 134 7.51 6.58 7.13
C PHE A 134 8.63 5.80 6.44
N GLY A 135 8.52 5.58 5.15
CA GLY A 135 9.53 4.96 4.31
C GLY A 135 10.53 6.00 3.81
N TYR A 136 11.74 5.96 4.33
CA TYR A 136 12.82 6.84 3.89
C TYR A 136 13.54 6.22 2.70
N PHE A 137 13.12 6.58 1.50
CA PHE A 137 13.65 6.07 0.24
C PHE A 137 14.53 7.09 -0.47
N GLU A 138 15.39 6.63 -1.37
CA GLU A 138 16.15 7.51 -2.23
C GLU A 138 15.23 8.23 -3.22
N SER A 139 15.45 9.52 -3.43
CA SER A 139 14.77 10.27 -4.48
C SER A 139 15.31 9.81 -5.83
N ALA A 140 14.56 8.98 -6.56
CA ALA A 140 15.01 8.36 -7.81
C ALA A 140 15.51 9.38 -8.83
N GLY A 141 14.86 10.53 -8.98
CA GLY A 141 15.31 11.63 -9.83
C GLY A 141 16.67 12.17 -9.43
N ALA A 142 16.95 12.30 -8.14
CA ALA A 142 18.24 12.78 -7.65
C ALA A 142 19.38 11.78 -7.90
N ALA A 143 19.10 10.48 -7.68
CA ALA A 143 20.08 9.41 -7.92
C ALA A 143 20.48 9.30 -9.39
N ILE A 144 19.50 9.39 -10.29
CA ILE A 144 19.72 9.20 -11.74
C ILE A 144 20.28 10.46 -12.41
N LEU A 145 19.76 11.62 -12.04
CA LEU A 145 20.17 12.89 -12.65
C LEU A 145 21.39 13.52 -11.98
N GLY A 146 21.81 13.04 -10.83
CA GLY A 146 22.97 13.57 -10.09
C GLY A 146 22.82 15.04 -9.65
N THR A 147 21.59 15.57 -9.63
CA THR A 147 21.33 17.00 -9.62
C THR A 147 21.06 17.60 -8.25
N ASN A 148 21.11 16.82 -7.17
CA ASN A 148 20.70 17.34 -5.87
C ASN A 148 21.78 17.25 -4.78
N PRO A 149 22.62 18.29 -4.60
CA PRO A 149 23.64 18.33 -3.54
C PRO A 149 23.03 18.40 -2.13
N GLY A 150 21.74 18.72 -2.00
CA GLY A 150 21.02 18.74 -0.72
C GLY A 150 20.60 17.38 -0.21
N ASN A 151 20.56 16.37 -1.06
CA ASN A 151 20.20 15.02 -0.70
C ASN A 151 21.24 14.41 0.26
N LYS A 152 20.78 13.91 1.39
CA LYS A 152 21.60 13.26 2.43
C LYS A 152 21.25 11.78 2.62
N TYR A 153 20.46 11.20 1.73
CA TYR A 153 20.15 9.78 1.76
C TYR A 153 21.43 8.95 1.48
N PRO A 154 21.67 7.82 2.14
CA PRO A 154 20.87 7.28 3.25
C PRO A 154 21.30 7.77 4.65
N ASP A 155 22.35 8.57 4.76
CA ASP A 155 23.01 8.94 6.03
C ASP A 155 22.07 9.75 6.96
N ASP A 156 21.15 10.55 6.41
CA ASP A 156 20.21 11.35 7.18
C ASP A 156 19.18 10.49 7.98
N ALA A 157 19.11 9.19 7.70
CA ALA A 157 18.27 8.26 8.47
C ALA A 157 18.60 8.30 9.96
N VAL A 158 19.87 8.51 10.33
CA VAL A 158 20.31 8.63 11.74
C VAL A 158 19.66 9.85 12.39
N ARG A 159 19.72 11.02 11.73
CA ARG A 159 19.09 12.25 12.24
C ARG A 159 17.56 12.08 12.35
N LEU A 160 16.92 11.55 11.32
CA LEU A 160 15.48 11.32 11.31
C LEU A 160 15.06 10.39 12.44
N LYS A 161 15.79 9.30 12.65
CA LYS A 161 15.54 8.34 13.73
C LYS A 161 15.63 9.01 15.11
N GLN A 162 16.64 9.84 15.33
CA GLN A 162 16.83 10.56 16.59
C GLN A 162 15.78 11.65 16.82
N LYS A 163 15.47 12.42 15.76
CA LYS A 163 14.57 13.57 15.86
C LYS A 163 13.10 13.15 15.99
N TRP A 164 12.65 12.18 15.17
CA TRP A 164 11.24 11.91 14.99
C TRP A 164 10.79 10.53 15.50
N PHE A 165 11.70 9.55 15.56
CA PHE A 165 11.37 8.15 15.77
C PHE A 165 12.12 7.52 16.95
N SER A 166 12.35 8.30 17.98
CA SER A 166 13.04 7.84 19.20
C SER A 166 12.23 6.82 20.01
N SER A 167 10.90 6.78 19.85
CA SER A 167 10.01 5.80 20.47
C SER A 167 9.43 4.83 19.42
N LYS A 168 9.27 3.57 19.81
CA LYS A 168 8.49 2.58 19.05
C LYS A 168 7.00 2.60 19.42
N ASP A 169 6.63 3.35 20.44
CA ASP A 169 5.25 3.44 20.96
C ASP A 169 4.60 4.77 20.60
N GLN A 170 4.63 5.10 19.32
CA GLN A 170 4.02 6.28 18.72
C GLN A 170 3.27 5.89 17.45
N LEU A 171 2.44 6.80 16.93
CA LEU A 171 1.63 6.51 15.73
C LEU A 171 2.48 6.40 14.46
N VAL A 172 3.51 7.24 14.34
CA VAL A 172 4.38 7.24 13.16
C VAL A 172 5.70 6.57 13.50
N THR A 173 6.07 5.55 12.73
CA THR A 173 7.34 4.81 12.84
C THR A 173 8.16 5.00 11.56
N MET A 174 9.34 4.36 11.46
CA MET A 174 10.22 4.51 10.30
C MET A 174 10.59 3.16 9.72
N ILE A 175 10.61 3.09 8.40
CA ILE A 175 11.15 1.99 7.57
C ILE A 175 12.27 2.58 6.70
N MET A 176 13.34 1.81 6.49
CA MET A 176 14.42 2.19 5.59
C MET A 176 14.10 1.68 4.18
N GLY A 177 14.08 2.57 3.21
CA GLY A 177 14.07 2.20 1.80
C GLY A 177 15.47 1.80 1.34
N GLY A 178 15.55 0.94 0.31
CA GLY A 178 16.83 0.52 -0.25
C GLY A 178 16.64 -0.18 -1.58
N GLU A 179 16.50 0.63 -2.64
CA GLU A 179 16.13 0.15 -3.96
C GLU A 179 17.26 -0.61 -4.63
N VAL A 180 17.04 -1.91 -4.80
CA VAL A 180 18.08 -2.82 -5.35
C VAL A 180 18.45 -2.54 -6.82
N TYR A 181 17.70 -1.71 -7.51
CA TYR A 181 18.00 -1.24 -8.87
C TYR A 181 18.84 0.07 -8.89
N LEU A 182 19.06 0.69 -7.72
CA LEU A 182 19.91 1.86 -7.57
C LEU A 182 21.25 1.50 -6.94
N PRO A 183 22.35 2.18 -7.31
CA PRO A 183 23.64 1.95 -6.69
C PRO A 183 23.62 2.36 -5.21
N GLY A 184 24.39 1.68 -4.38
CA GLY A 184 24.54 2.01 -2.95
C GLY A 184 23.42 1.47 -2.04
N TYR A 185 22.50 0.66 -2.54
CA TYR A 185 21.44 0.06 -1.73
C TYR A 185 21.96 -0.74 -0.53
N GLU A 186 23.15 -1.35 -0.65
CA GLU A 186 23.77 -2.05 0.47
C GLU A 186 24.04 -1.13 1.65
N LYS A 187 24.51 0.09 1.42
CA LYS A 187 24.73 1.09 2.47
C LYS A 187 23.42 1.41 3.19
N ALA A 188 22.33 1.61 2.44
CA ALA A 188 21.01 1.85 3.00
C ALA A 188 20.52 0.68 3.86
N TRP A 189 20.66 -0.56 3.37
CA TRP A 189 20.28 -1.77 4.12
C TRP A 189 21.09 -1.90 5.41
N ASN A 190 22.40 -1.65 5.36
CA ASN A 190 23.28 -1.71 6.54
C ASN A 190 22.91 -0.66 7.58
N ILE A 191 22.62 0.59 7.16
CA ILE A 191 22.13 1.65 8.06
C ILE A 191 20.78 1.25 8.65
N GLY A 192 19.83 0.75 7.85
CA GLY A 192 18.54 0.27 8.33
C GLY A 192 18.69 -0.79 9.43
N ARG A 193 19.54 -1.79 9.21
CA ARG A 193 19.84 -2.84 10.20
C ARG A 193 20.51 -2.30 11.47
N GLN A 194 21.45 -1.38 11.34
CA GLN A 194 22.09 -0.72 12.49
C GLN A 194 21.10 0.08 13.33
N LEU A 195 20.07 0.67 12.71
CA LEU A 195 19.03 1.43 13.37
C LEU A 195 17.82 0.58 13.83
N ASP A 196 17.89 -0.75 13.68
CA ASP A 196 16.80 -1.69 13.97
C ASP A 196 15.49 -1.31 13.24
N LEU A 197 15.61 -0.98 11.93
CA LEU A 197 14.52 -0.66 11.03
C LEU A 197 14.20 -1.87 10.13
N GLN A 198 12.96 -1.96 9.71
CA GLN A 198 12.57 -2.78 8.57
C GLN A 198 13.13 -2.16 7.29
N ILE A 199 13.39 -2.97 6.28
CA ILE A 199 13.96 -2.55 4.99
C ILE A 199 12.96 -2.87 3.90
N ALA A 200 12.56 -1.87 3.11
CA ALA A 200 11.66 -2.06 1.99
C ALA A 200 12.34 -1.78 0.64
N ALA A 201 11.94 -2.50 -0.40
CA ALA A 201 12.44 -2.30 -1.76
C ALA A 201 11.41 -2.73 -2.81
N HIS A 202 11.34 -2.01 -3.92
CA HIS A 202 10.56 -2.40 -5.09
C HIS A 202 11.26 -3.53 -5.86
N ILE A 203 10.49 -4.53 -6.24
CA ILE A 203 10.95 -5.67 -7.03
C ILE A 203 10.03 -5.81 -8.24
N LEU A 204 10.46 -5.28 -9.37
CA LEU A 204 9.65 -5.12 -10.59
C LEU A 204 10.31 -5.78 -11.80
N SER A 205 9.52 -6.51 -12.56
CA SER A 205 9.95 -7.17 -13.80
C SER A 205 10.60 -6.20 -14.80
N PRO A 206 10.02 -5.00 -15.08
CA PRO A 206 10.57 -4.07 -16.04
C PRO A 206 11.97 -3.53 -15.70
N PHE A 207 12.36 -3.53 -14.44
CA PHE A 207 13.68 -3.04 -14.03
C PHE A 207 14.81 -4.07 -14.19
N GLY A 208 14.51 -5.30 -14.62
CA GLY A 208 15.51 -6.33 -14.90
C GLY A 208 16.31 -6.77 -13.68
N ILE A 209 15.81 -6.59 -12.46
CA ILE A 209 16.51 -6.80 -11.20
C ILE A 209 16.56 -8.26 -10.72
N ARG A 210 16.00 -9.18 -11.50
CA ARG A 210 16.02 -10.62 -11.20
C ARG A 210 17.42 -11.17 -10.86
N PRO A 211 18.51 -10.84 -11.61
CA PRO A 211 19.84 -11.29 -11.25
C PRO A 211 20.32 -10.77 -9.89
N THR A 212 19.99 -9.52 -9.53
CA THR A 212 20.34 -8.93 -8.23
C THR A 212 19.69 -9.68 -7.08
N LEU A 213 18.40 -10.01 -7.21
CA LEU A 213 17.70 -10.77 -6.17
C LEU A 213 18.21 -12.22 -6.09
N ASP A 214 18.60 -12.83 -7.21
CA ASP A 214 19.22 -14.17 -7.22
C ASP A 214 20.60 -14.16 -6.52
N LEU A 215 21.38 -13.09 -6.63
CA LEU A 215 22.61 -12.92 -5.86
C LEU A 215 22.33 -12.74 -4.36
N LEU A 216 21.37 -11.92 -4.00
CA LEU A 216 20.93 -11.78 -2.60
C LEU A 216 20.44 -13.11 -2.02
N ALA A 217 19.73 -13.90 -2.81
CA ALA A 217 19.25 -15.23 -2.44
C ALA A 217 20.41 -16.21 -2.13
N GLN A 218 21.52 -16.05 -2.83
CA GLN A 218 22.74 -16.86 -2.61
C GLN A 218 23.63 -16.29 -1.49
N GLY A 219 23.26 -15.16 -0.87
CA GLY A 219 24.08 -14.46 0.10
C GLY A 219 25.32 -13.80 -0.52
N LYS A 220 25.21 -13.40 -1.79
CA LYS A 220 26.27 -12.77 -2.60
C LYS A 220 25.84 -11.39 -3.11
N GLY A 221 24.83 -10.79 -2.48
CA GLY A 221 24.31 -9.49 -2.89
C GLY A 221 25.17 -8.32 -2.42
N GLY A 222 24.86 -7.15 -2.95
CA GLY A 222 25.51 -5.89 -2.62
C GLY A 222 26.92 -5.75 -3.22
N ASP A 223 27.50 -4.58 -3.04
CA ASP A 223 28.86 -4.29 -3.49
C ASP A 223 29.93 -5.13 -2.75
N SER A 224 29.65 -5.49 -1.50
CA SER A 224 30.48 -6.39 -0.70
C SER A 224 30.46 -7.84 -1.18
N GLY A 225 29.46 -8.23 -1.97
CA GLY A 225 29.22 -9.63 -2.36
C GLY A 225 28.81 -10.54 -1.20
N THR A 226 28.32 -9.98 -0.08
CA THR A 226 27.95 -10.74 1.13
C THR A 226 26.57 -10.39 1.69
N LEU A 227 25.89 -9.43 1.09
CA LEU A 227 24.57 -9.00 1.54
C LEU A 227 23.53 -10.11 1.37
N LYS A 228 22.68 -10.29 2.41
CA LYS A 228 21.69 -11.36 2.50
C LYS A 228 20.29 -10.82 2.68
N LEU A 229 19.31 -11.60 2.23
CA LEU A 229 17.90 -11.44 2.62
C LEU A 229 17.72 -11.75 4.11
N GLY A 230 16.73 -11.11 4.72
CA GLY A 230 16.34 -11.33 6.12
C GLY A 230 14.84 -11.17 6.33
N ALA A 231 14.37 -11.55 7.50
CA ALA A 231 12.99 -11.32 7.92
C ALA A 231 12.68 -9.81 8.12
N ASP A 232 13.68 -8.97 8.04
CA ASP A 232 13.59 -7.50 8.05
C ASP A 232 13.18 -6.92 6.69
N ASN A 233 13.17 -7.72 5.61
CA ASN A 233 12.80 -7.24 4.29
C ASN A 233 11.27 -7.24 4.07
N LEU A 234 10.78 -6.16 3.48
CA LEU A 234 9.47 -6.01 2.87
C LEU A 234 9.65 -5.70 1.39
N PHE A 235 9.30 -6.63 0.52
CA PHE A 235 9.39 -6.45 -0.91
C PHE A 235 8.05 -6.03 -1.50
N ILE A 236 8.09 -5.10 -2.44
CA ILE A 236 6.92 -4.53 -3.08
C ILE A 236 6.82 -5.12 -4.48
N HIS A 237 5.63 -5.57 -4.90
CA HIS A 237 5.27 -6.19 -6.17
C HIS A 237 5.82 -7.60 -6.39
N MET A 238 7.11 -7.81 -6.33
CA MET A 238 7.77 -9.11 -6.60
C MET A 238 7.43 -9.74 -7.96
N THR A 239 7.22 -8.93 -8.98
CA THR A 239 6.92 -9.42 -10.33
C THR A 239 8.17 -9.89 -11.07
N GLY A 240 8.04 -10.92 -11.92
CA GLY A 240 9.12 -11.41 -12.81
C GLY A 240 10.26 -12.13 -12.11
N MET A 241 10.07 -12.60 -10.89
CA MET A 241 11.13 -13.24 -10.10
C MET A 241 11.35 -14.70 -10.46
N SER A 242 12.60 -15.17 -10.28
CA SER A 242 12.98 -16.57 -10.41
C SER A 242 12.44 -17.42 -9.27
N ASP A 243 12.38 -18.73 -9.49
CA ASP A 243 12.05 -19.69 -8.42
C ASP A 243 13.07 -19.66 -7.28
N LEU A 244 14.35 -19.43 -7.59
CA LEU A 244 15.41 -19.25 -6.60
C LEU A 244 15.13 -18.02 -5.72
N GLY A 245 14.83 -16.87 -6.32
CA GLY A 245 14.48 -15.64 -5.60
C GLY A 245 13.26 -15.84 -4.70
N TRP A 246 12.19 -16.44 -5.20
CA TRP A 246 10.98 -16.72 -4.43
C TRP A 246 11.22 -17.65 -3.24
N GLN A 247 11.99 -18.75 -3.45
CA GLN A 247 12.30 -19.67 -2.38
C GLN A 247 13.15 -19.00 -1.29
N ALA A 248 14.07 -18.14 -1.69
CA ALA A 248 14.91 -17.39 -0.76
C ALA A 248 14.10 -16.37 0.06
N VAL A 249 13.18 -15.64 -0.55
CA VAL A 249 12.25 -14.72 0.15
C VAL A 249 11.44 -15.48 1.20
N LYS A 250 10.86 -16.64 0.82
CA LYS A 250 10.17 -17.52 1.77
C LYS A 250 11.07 -17.98 2.91
N ASN A 251 12.25 -18.49 2.60
CA ASN A 251 13.18 -19.04 3.60
C ASN A 251 13.73 -17.96 4.55
N ALA A 252 13.90 -16.73 4.05
CA ALA A 252 14.31 -15.59 4.86
C ALA A 252 13.20 -15.08 5.79
N GLY A 253 11.95 -15.48 5.56
CA GLY A 253 10.77 -14.91 6.25
C GLY A 253 10.48 -13.48 5.85
N ALA A 254 10.98 -13.05 4.68
CA ALA A 254 10.69 -11.72 4.14
C ALA A 254 9.21 -11.60 3.75
N GLN A 255 8.70 -10.38 3.79
CA GLN A 255 7.29 -10.07 3.54
C GLN A 255 7.10 -9.51 2.13
N VAL A 256 5.87 -9.60 1.60
CA VAL A 256 5.53 -9.11 0.26
C VAL A 256 4.25 -8.29 0.28
N SER A 257 4.32 -7.08 -0.26
CA SER A 257 3.20 -6.17 -0.50
C SER A 257 2.82 -6.19 -1.98
N LEU A 258 1.53 -6.31 -2.29
CA LEU A 258 1.01 -6.31 -3.67
C LEU A 258 0.05 -5.14 -3.90
N ALA A 259 0.25 -4.44 -5.00
CA ALA A 259 -0.62 -3.40 -5.52
C ALA A 259 -1.29 -3.91 -6.81
N VAL A 260 -2.17 -4.92 -6.68
CA VAL A 260 -2.68 -5.69 -7.81
C VAL A 260 -3.28 -4.85 -8.93
N PRO A 261 -4.11 -3.81 -8.67
CA PRO A 261 -4.62 -2.95 -9.73
C PRO A 261 -3.52 -2.26 -10.55
N ILE A 262 -2.49 -1.75 -9.88
CA ILE A 262 -1.37 -1.06 -10.54
C ILE A 262 -0.50 -2.05 -11.30
N GLU A 263 -0.18 -3.19 -10.73
CA GLU A 263 0.59 -4.24 -11.37
C GLU A 263 -0.07 -4.70 -12.68
N MET A 264 -1.40 -4.80 -12.69
CA MET A 264 -2.18 -5.13 -13.90
C MET A 264 -2.19 -4.00 -14.93
N ASN A 265 -2.32 -2.73 -14.48
CA ASN A 265 -2.55 -1.58 -15.33
C ASN A 265 -1.26 -1.02 -15.93
N MET A 266 -0.19 -0.90 -15.12
CA MET A 266 1.03 -0.17 -15.48
C MET A 266 2.15 -1.06 -16.06
N ARG A 267 1.85 -2.26 -16.51
CA ARG A 267 2.82 -3.20 -17.11
C ARG A 267 3.95 -3.61 -16.15
N HIS A 268 3.63 -3.74 -14.85
CA HIS A 268 4.60 -4.26 -13.88
C HIS A 268 4.84 -5.78 -14.04
N GLY A 269 3.95 -6.48 -14.69
CA GLY A 269 3.94 -7.93 -14.82
C GLY A 269 2.74 -8.56 -14.11
N THR A 270 2.62 -9.88 -14.20
CA THR A 270 1.53 -10.61 -13.54
C THR A 270 1.68 -10.55 -12.02
N PRO A 271 0.66 -10.06 -11.29
CA PRO A 271 0.68 -10.07 -9.83
C PRO A 271 0.91 -11.49 -9.30
N PRO A 272 1.90 -11.73 -8.43
CA PRO A 272 2.37 -13.09 -8.11
C PRO A 272 1.53 -13.84 -7.07
N VAL A 273 0.22 -13.59 -6.99
CA VAL A 273 -0.68 -14.20 -6.00
C VAL A 273 -0.66 -15.73 -6.06
N LEU A 274 -0.72 -16.31 -7.27
CA LEU A 274 -0.67 -17.78 -7.44
C LEU A 274 0.67 -18.36 -7.01
N LYS A 275 1.76 -17.65 -7.30
CA LYS A 275 3.10 -18.07 -6.87
C LYS A 275 3.22 -18.06 -5.35
N MET A 276 2.72 -17.03 -4.70
CA MET A 276 2.69 -16.95 -3.24
C MET A 276 1.85 -18.07 -2.63
N GLN A 277 0.66 -18.35 -3.18
CA GLN A 277 -0.17 -19.48 -2.74
C GLN A 277 0.59 -20.83 -2.85
N SER A 278 1.27 -21.05 -3.97
CA SER A 278 2.05 -22.31 -4.19
C SER A 278 3.18 -22.49 -3.16
N LEU A 279 3.66 -21.41 -2.60
CA LEU A 279 4.70 -21.40 -1.56
C LEU A 279 4.13 -21.38 -0.14
N GLY A 280 2.80 -21.32 0.02
CA GLY A 280 2.15 -21.13 1.33
C GLY A 280 2.43 -19.77 1.95
N MET A 281 2.69 -18.76 1.11
CA MET A 281 2.86 -17.36 1.50
C MET A 281 1.56 -16.58 1.26
N GLU A 282 1.34 -15.56 2.05
CA GLU A 282 0.21 -14.64 1.89
C GLU A 282 0.72 -13.20 1.75
N PRO A 283 0.20 -12.40 0.81
CA PRO A 283 0.57 -11.00 0.69
C PRO A 283 -0.14 -10.12 1.72
N SER A 284 0.33 -8.88 1.85
CA SER A 284 -0.49 -7.73 2.22
C SER A 284 -0.89 -6.97 0.96
N LEU A 285 -1.88 -6.08 1.08
CA LEU A 285 -2.35 -5.25 -0.03
C LEU A 285 -1.85 -3.82 0.11
N SER A 286 -1.75 -3.15 -1.02
CA SER A 286 -1.34 -1.76 -1.10
C SER A 286 -1.97 -1.05 -2.29
N VAL A 287 -1.90 0.28 -2.24
CA VAL A 287 -2.45 1.18 -3.27
C VAL A 287 -1.44 1.51 -4.35
N ASP A 288 -0.17 1.71 -3.98
CA ASP A 288 0.92 2.21 -4.82
C ASP A 288 0.75 3.70 -5.14
N VAL A 289 0.11 4.07 -6.25
CA VAL A 289 0.04 5.45 -6.75
C VAL A 289 -1.39 5.92 -7.05
N GLU A 290 -1.70 7.15 -6.64
CA GLU A 290 -2.98 7.79 -6.98
C GLU A 290 -2.94 8.56 -8.32
N CYS A 291 -1.78 8.71 -8.92
CA CYS A 291 -1.68 9.33 -10.24
C CYS A 291 -2.36 8.49 -11.33
N THR A 292 -2.58 7.20 -11.10
CA THR A 292 -3.21 6.26 -12.03
C THR A 292 -4.60 5.82 -11.59
N LEU A 293 -4.76 5.41 -10.33
CA LEU A 293 -5.99 4.79 -9.81
C LEU A 293 -6.37 5.33 -8.42
N THR A 294 -7.56 4.99 -7.98
CA THR A 294 -8.06 5.32 -6.65
C THR A 294 -7.27 4.65 -5.53
N ALA A 295 -7.11 5.35 -4.41
CA ALA A 295 -6.49 4.84 -3.19
C ALA A 295 -7.44 4.00 -2.31
N ASP A 296 -8.65 3.69 -2.75
CA ASP A 296 -9.61 2.96 -1.94
C ASP A 296 -9.27 1.47 -1.80
N PHE A 297 -9.35 0.96 -0.58
CA PHE A 297 -8.99 -0.42 -0.26
C PHE A 297 -10.04 -1.45 -0.69
N PHE A 298 -11.27 -1.04 -0.95
CA PHE A 298 -12.30 -1.90 -1.49
C PHE A 298 -11.93 -2.34 -2.92
N THR A 299 -11.40 -1.41 -3.72
CA THR A 299 -10.86 -1.71 -5.05
C THR A 299 -9.66 -2.68 -4.96
N GLN A 300 -8.74 -2.48 -4.02
CA GLN A 300 -7.57 -3.36 -3.85
C GLN A 300 -8.00 -4.80 -3.55
N MET A 301 -8.90 -4.99 -2.59
CA MET A 301 -9.43 -6.32 -2.22
C MET A 301 -10.16 -6.99 -3.37
N ARG A 302 -11.05 -6.26 -4.03
CA ARG A 302 -11.90 -6.76 -5.13
C ARG A 302 -11.07 -7.16 -6.34
N SER A 303 -10.13 -6.32 -6.73
CA SER A 303 -9.23 -6.59 -7.86
C SER A 303 -8.35 -7.81 -7.59
N THR A 304 -7.76 -7.92 -6.40
CA THR A 304 -6.93 -9.07 -6.01
C THR A 304 -7.71 -10.38 -6.10
N MET A 305 -8.92 -10.41 -5.52
CA MET A 305 -9.78 -11.59 -5.57
C MET A 305 -10.18 -11.94 -7.01
N ASN A 306 -10.62 -10.97 -7.78
CA ASN A 306 -11.12 -11.20 -9.15
C ASN A 306 -10.00 -11.63 -10.09
N MET A 307 -8.83 -11.02 -10.01
CA MET A 307 -7.66 -11.39 -10.81
C MET A 307 -7.21 -12.82 -10.53
N GLN A 308 -7.07 -13.21 -9.26
CA GLN A 308 -6.69 -14.57 -8.90
C GLN A 308 -7.74 -15.59 -9.38
N ARG A 309 -9.02 -15.28 -9.21
CA ARG A 309 -10.11 -16.14 -9.68
C ARG A 309 -10.15 -16.25 -11.21
N LEU A 310 -9.88 -15.15 -11.94
CA LEU A 310 -9.74 -15.18 -13.39
C LEU A 310 -8.66 -16.17 -13.82
N LEU A 311 -7.46 -16.08 -13.23
CA LEU A 311 -6.32 -16.93 -13.56
C LEU A 311 -6.63 -18.41 -13.29
N VAL A 312 -7.20 -18.73 -12.13
CA VAL A 312 -7.56 -20.13 -11.78
C VAL A 312 -8.69 -20.65 -12.67
N ASN A 313 -9.72 -19.85 -12.92
CA ASN A 313 -10.82 -20.24 -13.81
C ASN A 313 -10.31 -20.51 -15.23
N GLN A 314 -9.39 -19.66 -15.74
CA GLN A 314 -8.80 -19.87 -17.06
C GLN A 314 -7.99 -21.17 -17.12
N MET A 315 -7.20 -21.49 -16.09
CA MET A 315 -6.49 -22.77 -16.01
C MET A 315 -7.45 -23.96 -16.12
N ILE A 316 -8.63 -23.88 -15.51
CA ILE A 316 -9.64 -24.94 -15.60
C ILE A 316 -10.23 -25.02 -17.01
N LEU A 317 -10.58 -23.88 -17.61
CA LEU A 317 -11.14 -23.83 -18.96
C LEU A 317 -10.16 -24.33 -20.03
N ASP A 318 -8.87 -24.00 -19.87
CA ASP A 318 -7.81 -24.43 -20.80
C ASP A 318 -7.56 -25.96 -20.79
N THR A 319 -8.07 -26.68 -19.78
CA THR A 319 -8.02 -28.15 -19.78
C THR A 319 -8.91 -28.78 -20.87
N GLY A 320 -9.69 -27.94 -21.56
CA GLY A 320 -10.59 -28.44 -22.65
C GLY A 320 -11.73 -29.29 -22.10
N LEU A 321 -12.18 -29.07 -20.88
CA LEU A 321 -13.38 -29.72 -20.36
C LEU A 321 -14.53 -29.44 -21.34
N PRO A 322 -15.03 -30.45 -22.04
CA PRO A 322 -16.12 -30.21 -22.97
C PRO A 322 -17.33 -29.73 -22.17
N PRO A 323 -18.03 -28.70 -22.63
CA PRO A 323 -19.37 -28.46 -22.16
C PRO A 323 -20.17 -29.68 -22.53
N ASN A 324 -20.39 -30.59 -21.60
CA ASN A 324 -21.29 -31.70 -21.87
C ASN A 324 -22.73 -31.23 -21.57
N PRO A 325 -23.53 -30.89 -22.58
CA PRO A 325 -24.91 -30.45 -22.38
C PRO A 325 -25.80 -31.53 -21.79
N GLU A 326 -25.35 -32.80 -21.79
CA GLU A 326 -26.10 -33.94 -21.28
C GLU A 326 -25.80 -34.22 -19.80
N VAL A 327 -24.76 -33.63 -19.21
CA VAL A 327 -24.52 -33.73 -17.77
C VAL A 327 -25.42 -32.72 -17.09
N ALA A 328 -26.50 -33.23 -16.56
CA ALA A 328 -27.40 -32.45 -15.72
C ALA A 328 -26.58 -31.74 -14.63
N TRP A 329 -26.53 -30.42 -14.73
CA TRP A 329 -26.07 -29.54 -13.69
C TRP A 329 -26.65 -29.99 -12.33
N PRO A 330 -25.88 -30.24 -11.28
CA PRO A 330 -24.46 -29.91 -11.00
C PRO A 330 -23.63 -31.09 -10.45
N LEU A 331 -23.66 -32.28 -10.99
CA LEU A 331 -23.43 -33.49 -10.18
C LEU A 331 -22.16 -34.32 -10.46
N SER A 332 -21.25 -33.90 -11.34
CA SER A 332 -20.00 -34.63 -11.49
C SER A 332 -18.81 -33.81 -10.99
N PRO A 333 -18.06 -34.30 -10.00
CA PRO A 333 -16.75 -33.72 -9.74
C PRO A 333 -15.88 -33.94 -10.98
N PHE A 334 -15.40 -32.84 -11.56
CA PHE A 334 -14.44 -32.89 -12.66
C PHE A 334 -13.14 -33.55 -12.14
N ASN A 335 -12.75 -34.68 -12.69
CA ASN A 335 -11.43 -35.26 -12.47
C ASN A 335 -10.43 -34.47 -13.33
N LEU A 336 -9.95 -33.35 -12.81
CA LEU A 336 -8.90 -32.59 -13.47
C LEU A 336 -7.57 -33.34 -13.33
N PRO A 337 -6.76 -33.41 -14.43
CA PRO A 337 -5.45 -34.06 -14.38
C PRO A 337 -4.48 -33.34 -13.43
N VAL A 338 -4.71 -32.05 -13.14
CA VAL A 338 -3.98 -31.24 -12.16
C VAL A 338 -5.01 -30.49 -11.33
N GLN A 339 -4.89 -30.57 -10.00
CA GLN A 339 -5.76 -29.80 -9.11
C GLN A 339 -5.39 -28.31 -9.22
N PRO A 340 -6.35 -27.43 -9.56
CA PRO A 340 -6.08 -25.99 -9.60
C PRO A 340 -5.82 -25.44 -8.19
N PRO A 341 -5.13 -24.30 -8.09
CA PRO A 341 -5.03 -23.59 -6.81
C PRO A 341 -6.41 -23.27 -6.24
N ALA A 342 -6.52 -23.20 -4.91
CA ALA A 342 -7.73 -22.79 -4.25
C ALA A 342 -8.11 -21.35 -4.65
N LEU A 343 -9.40 -21.12 -4.92
CA LEU A 343 -9.90 -19.78 -5.18
C LEU A 343 -9.82 -18.92 -3.91
N LEU A 344 -9.34 -17.68 -4.06
CA LEU A 344 -9.41 -16.72 -2.98
C LEU A 344 -10.87 -16.45 -2.58
N THR A 345 -11.08 -16.35 -1.29
CA THR A 345 -12.35 -15.97 -0.67
C THR A 345 -12.33 -14.51 -0.24
N THR A 346 -13.51 -13.96 0.05
CA THR A 346 -13.63 -12.61 0.63
C THR A 346 -12.91 -12.48 1.98
N ARG A 347 -12.84 -13.58 2.76
CA ARG A 347 -12.10 -13.59 4.04
C ARG A 347 -10.58 -13.51 3.85
N ASP A 348 -10.06 -14.09 2.77
CA ASP A 348 -8.62 -14.03 2.48
C ASP A 348 -8.19 -12.60 2.17
N VAL A 349 -8.89 -11.92 1.25
CA VAL A 349 -8.52 -10.54 0.90
C VAL A 349 -8.78 -9.54 2.04
N LEU A 350 -9.79 -9.77 2.90
CA LEU A 350 -9.96 -9.00 4.13
C LEU A 350 -8.78 -9.19 5.09
N ARG A 351 -8.28 -10.43 5.22
CA ARG A 351 -7.09 -10.72 6.02
C ARG A 351 -5.86 -10.03 5.45
N TYR A 352 -5.71 -10.02 4.12
CA TYR A 352 -4.62 -9.33 3.44
C TYR A 352 -4.64 -7.82 3.68
N ALA A 353 -5.84 -7.21 3.68
CA ALA A 353 -6.07 -5.79 3.90
C ALA A 353 -5.97 -5.35 5.37
N THR A 354 -5.86 -6.28 6.33
CA THR A 354 -5.88 -5.98 7.76
C THR A 354 -4.75 -6.70 8.51
N MET A 355 -4.93 -7.97 8.88
CA MET A 355 -3.99 -8.72 9.71
C MET A 355 -2.62 -8.92 9.05
N ASN A 356 -2.60 -9.22 7.74
CA ASN A 356 -1.34 -9.39 7.03
C ASN A 356 -0.62 -8.05 6.88
N GLY A 357 -1.35 -6.96 6.57
CA GLY A 357 -0.77 -5.61 6.59
C GLY A 357 -0.10 -5.30 7.92
N ALA A 358 -0.77 -5.58 9.04
CA ALA A 358 -0.20 -5.40 10.37
C ALA A 358 1.08 -6.23 10.58
N ARG A 359 1.04 -7.51 10.17
CA ARG A 359 2.20 -8.42 10.29
C ARG A 359 3.37 -7.96 9.44
N HIS A 360 3.11 -7.55 8.21
CA HIS A 360 4.14 -7.14 7.27
C HIS A 360 4.80 -5.81 7.66
N LEU A 361 4.10 -4.95 8.41
CA LEU A 361 4.66 -3.74 9.03
C LEU A 361 5.16 -3.97 10.47
N ARG A 362 5.18 -5.23 10.96
CA ARG A 362 5.58 -5.58 12.34
C ARG A 362 4.77 -4.90 13.43
N LEU A 363 3.48 -4.68 13.14
CA LEU A 363 2.51 -4.03 14.04
C LEU A 363 1.40 -4.98 14.50
N ASP A 364 1.49 -6.28 14.20
CA ASP A 364 0.44 -7.27 14.48
C ASP A 364 0.20 -7.53 15.98
N ASN A 365 1.14 -7.15 16.83
CA ASN A 365 0.95 -7.10 18.27
C ASN A 365 0.10 -5.89 18.72
N LYS A 366 -0.03 -4.85 17.88
CA LYS A 366 -0.74 -3.61 18.20
C LYS A 366 -2.06 -3.45 17.47
N ILE A 367 -2.16 -3.84 16.20
CA ILE A 367 -3.31 -3.55 15.32
C ILE A 367 -3.68 -4.76 14.43
N GLY A 368 -4.57 -4.56 13.47
CA GLY A 368 -4.94 -5.54 12.43
C GLY A 368 -6.07 -6.49 12.82
N SER A 369 -6.50 -6.50 14.09
CA SER A 369 -7.65 -7.27 14.56
C SER A 369 -8.31 -6.63 15.78
N LEU A 370 -9.60 -6.87 15.97
CA LEU A 370 -10.36 -6.41 17.14
C LEU A 370 -10.14 -7.36 18.33
N THR A 371 -8.91 -7.42 18.82
CA THR A 371 -8.51 -8.30 19.92
C THR A 371 -8.24 -7.47 21.18
N PRO A 372 -8.75 -7.86 22.36
CA PRO A 372 -8.41 -7.18 23.60
C PRO A 372 -6.90 -7.05 23.80
N GLY A 373 -6.46 -5.87 24.24
CA GLY A 373 -5.06 -5.49 24.38
C GLY A 373 -4.44 -4.78 23.18
N LYS A 374 -5.03 -4.90 21.97
CA LYS A 374 -4.60 -4.13 20.80
C LYS A 374 -5.12 -2.70 20.82
N ASP A 375 -4.51 -1.85 20.02
CA ASP A 375 -4.96 -0.48 19.82
C ASP A 375 -6.30 -0.46 19.09
N ALA A 376 -7.13 0.50 19.41
CA ALA A 376 -8.44 0.68 18.81
C ALA A 376 -8.31 1.44 17.47
N ASP A 377 -7.79 0.75 16.45
CA ASP A 377 -7.79 1.17 15.05
C ASP A 377 -8.98 0.47 14.37
N ILE A 378 -10.09 1.20 14.23
CA ILE A 378 -11.42 0.63 13.95
C ILE A 378 -12.10 1.44 12.87
N ILE A 379 -12.81 0.75 11.97
CA ILE A 379 -13.76 1.37 11.05
C ILE A 379 -15.16 0.83 11.28
N ILE A 380 -16.14 1.72 11.08
CA ILE A 380 -17.56 1.39 11.15
C ILE A 380 -18.16 1.69 9.78
N LEU A 381 -18.72 0.64 9.17
CA LEU A 381 -19.25 0.67 7.81
C LEU A 381 -20.76 0.63 7.82
N ASP A 382 -21.42 1.46 7.02
CA ASP A 382 -22.86 1.47 6.85
C ASP A 382 -23.33 0.30 5.98
N ALA A 383 -23.97 -0.71 6.62
CA ALA A 383 -24.54 -1.85 5.92
C ALA A 383 -26.02 -1.65 5.55
N THR A 384 -26.60 -0.48 5.85
CA THR A 384 -27.99 -0.14 5.48
C THR A 384 -28.08 0.68 4.21
N ALA A 385 -26.93 1.11 3.66
CA ALA A 385 -26.84 1.87 2.42
C ALA A 385 -27.45 1.10 1.23
N ILE A 386 -27.96 1.83 0.24
CA ILE A 386 -28.66 1.26 -0.91
C ILE A 386 -27.81 0.29 -1.74
N ASN A 387 -26.48 0.50 -1.77
CA ASN A 387 -25.53 -0.38 -2.48
C ASN A 387 -25.25 -1.70 -1.73
N VAL A 388 -25.74 -1.85 -0.48
CA VAL A 388 -25.42 -3.01 0.37
C VAL A 388 -26.67 -3.75 0.80
N ALA A 389 -27.76 -3.04 1.12
CA ALA A 389 -28.99 -3.65 1.64
C ALA A 389 -29.74 -4.44 0.55
N PRO A 390 -30.33 -5.63 0.85
CA PRO A 390 -30.28 -6.31 2.14
C PRO A 390 -28.94 -7.02 2.39
N LEU A 391 -28.44 -6.98 3.62
CA LEU A 391 -27.19 -7.64 4.02
C LEU A 391 -27.40 -9.15 4.13
N ASN A 392 -26.77 -9.93 3.26
CA ASN A 392 -26.83 -11.39 3.28
C ASN A 392 -25.58 -12.05 3.89
N GLN A 393 -24.41 -11.44 3.67
CA GLN A 393 -23.11 -11.96 4.15
C GLN A 393 -22.13 -10.82 4.38
N VAL A 394 -21.60 -10.71 5.59
CA VAL A 394 -20.73 -9.59 5.98
C VAL A 394 -19.43 -9.50 5.16
N PRO A 395 -18.57 -10.55 5.09
CA PRO A 395 -17.35 -10.45 4.29
C PRO A 395 -17.60 -10.17 2.80
N GLY A 396 -18.65 -10.77 2.23
CA GLY A 396 -19.06 -10.55 0.85
C GLY A 396 -19.53 -9.12 0.61
N ALA A 397 -20.32 -8.56 1.52
CA ALA A 397 -20.76 -7.17 1.40
C ALA A 397 -19.57 -6.20 1.40
N VAL A 398 -18.64 -6.34 2.35
CA VAL A 398 -17.46 -5.48 2.44
C VAL A 398 -16.62 -5.55 1.15
N VAL A 399 -16.31 -6.75 0.66
CA VAL A 399 -15.40 -6.92 -0.47
C VAL A 399 -16.07 -6.61 -1.81
N SER A 400 -17.34 -7.03 -1.98
CA SER A 400 -17.97 -7.03 -3.31
C SER A 400 -18.91 -5.85 -3.57
N LEU A 401 -19.48 -5.25 -2.52
CA LEU A 401 -20.55 -4.24 -2.66
C LEU A 401 -20.13 -2.86 -2.14
N MET A 402 -19.36 -2.80 -1.04
CA MET A 402 -19.02 -1.54 -0.38
C MET A 402 -17.94 -0.75 -1.11
N ASP A 403 -17.94 0.55 -0.86
CA ASP A 403 -16.93 1.52 -1.28
C ASP A 403 -16.70 2.56 -0.16
N ARG A 404 -15.89 3.61 -0.44
CA ARG A 404 -15.59 4.67 0.54
C ARG A 404 -16.81 5.34 1.14
N THR A 405 -17.92 5.39 0.43
CA THR A 405 -19.14 6.05 0.92
C THR A 405 -19.79 5.30 2.07
N ASN A 406 -19.49 4.01 2.21
CA ASN A 406 -19.94 3.18 3.34
C ASN A 406 -19.09 3.38 4.61
N VAL A 407 -17.92 4.02 4.53
CA VAL A 407 -17.08 4.29 5.71
C VAL A 407 -17.67 5.44 6.50
N GLU A 408 -18.46 5.13 7.51
CA GLU A 408 -19.16 6.13 8.33
C GLU A 408 -18.23 6.72 9.41
N THR A 409 -17.46 5.88 10.10
CA THR A 409 -16.63 6.29 11.24
C THR A 409 -15.26 5.64 11.18
N VAL A 410 -14.23 6.41 11.48
CA VAL A 410 -12.84 5.94 11.58
C VAL A 410 -12.28 6.34 12.92
N ILE A 411 -11.70 5.37 13.62
CA ILE A 411 -11.05 5.53 14.92
C ILE A 411 -9.60 5.06 14.78
N VAL A 412 -8.66 5.87 15.24
CA VAL A 412 -7.23 5.52 15.27
C VAL A 412 -6.70 5.69 16.69
N ALA A 413 -6.14 4.63 17.23
CA ALA A 413 -5.65 4.58 18.61
C ALA A 413 -6.69 5.12 19.62
N GLY A 414 -7.97 4.71 19.46
CA GLY A 414 -9.08 5.12 20.29
C GLY A 414 -9.64 6.53 20.04
N LYS A 415 -9.01 7.31 19.16
CA LYS A 415 -9.46 8.68 18.83
C LYS A 415 -10.29 8.67 17.57
N VAL A 416 -11.51 9.20 17.61
CA VAL A 416 -12.37 9.37 16.43
C VAL A 416 -11.76 10.41 15.51
N ARG A 417 -11.54 10.03 14.23
CA ARG A 417 -10.96 10.86 13.18
C ARG A 417 -11.97 11.22 12.08
N LYS A 418 -12.90 10.30 11.82
CA LYS A 418 -14.05 10.52 10.95
C LYS A 418 -15.31 10.14 11.71
N TRP A 419 -16.34 10.96 11.61
CA TRP A 419 -17.62 10.74 12.28
C TRP A 419 -18.78 11.01 11.33
N LYS A 420 -19.63 10.03 11.15
CA LYS A 420 -20.84 10.13 10.28
C LYS A 420 -20.50 10.71 8.90
N GLY A 421 -19.44 10.18 8.29
CA GLY A 421 -19.01 10.56 6.94
C GLY A 421 -18.15 11.82 6.86
N ASN A 422 -17.87 12.52 7.97
CA ASN A 422 -17.11 13.76 7.98
C ASN A 422 -15.78 13.60 8.75
N LEU A 423 -14.67 14.01 8.13
CA LEU A 423 -13.39 14.13 8.82
C LEU A 423 -13.49 15.20 9.91
N LEU A 424 -12.97 14.91 11.09
CA LEU A 424 -12.96 15.82 12.24
C LEU A 424 -11.68 16.66 12.25
N ASP A 425 -11.80 17.87 12.76
CA ASP A 425 -10.69 18.84 12.93
C ASP A 425 -9.96 19.18 11.61
N VAL A 426 -10.66 19.07 10.47
CA VAL A 426 -10.10 19.28 9.13
C VAL A 426 -10.88 20.36 8.38
N ASN A 427 -10.17 21.38 7.90
CA ASN A 427 -10.73 22.38 6.97
C ASN A 427 -10.45 21.95 5.52
N LEU A 428 -11.34 21.11 4.96
CA LEU A 428 -11.17 20.56 3.62
C LEU A 428 -11.10 21.63 2.52
N SER A 429 -11.81 22.74 2.65
CA SER A 429 -11.78 23.80 1.62
C SER A 429 -10.41 24.48 1.58
N HIS A 430 -9.82 24.74 2.74
CA HIS A 430 -8.48 25.30 2.83
C HIS A 430 -7.41 24.33 2.30
N LEU A 431 -7.47 23.06 2.71
CA LEU A 431 -6.53 22.05 2.21
C LEU A 431 -6.65 21.81 0.71
N ARG A 432 -7.88 21.88 0.17
CA ARG A 432 -8.09 21.81 -1.29
C ARG A 432 -7.38 22.95 -2.02
N SER A 433 -7.53 24.19 -1.55
CA SER A 433 -6.82 25.31 -2.14
C SER A 433 -5.30 25.11 -2.11
N GLN A 434 -4.76 24.62 -0.99
CA GLN A 434 -3.31 24.37 -0.85
C GLN A 434 -2.80 23.27 -1.80
N ILE A 435 -3.54 22.17 -1.98
CA ILE A 435 -3.11 21.10 -2.89
C ILE A 435 -3.25 21.53 -4.36
N GLU A 436 -4.25 22.35 -4.69
CA GLU A 436 -4.40 22.96 -6.02
C GLU A 436 -3.26 23.94 -6.31
N ASP A 437 -2.89 24.81 -5.36
CA ASP A 437 -1.75 25.71 -5.47
C ASP A 437 -0.42 24.93 -5.66
N SER A 438 -0.26 23.82 -4.95
CA SER A 438 0.89 22.93 -5.09
C SER A 438 0.94 22.29 -6.49
N ARG A 439 -0.18 21.75 -6.97
CA ARG A 439 -0.31 21.22 -8.33
C ARG A 439 0.10 22.26 -9.37
N ASP A 440 -0.46 23.44 -9.30
CA ASP A 440 -0.23 24.50 -10.29
C ASP A 440 1.25 24.94 -10.31
N TYR A 441 1.87 25.02 -9.12
CA TYR A 441 3.30 25.28 -9.01
C TYR A 441 4.14 24.17 -9.66
N ILE A 442 3.84 22.89 -9.34
CA ILE A 442 4.59 21.73 -9.84
C ILE A 442 4.50 21.66 -11.37
N PHE A 443 3.30 21.78 -11.94
CA PHE A 443 3.11 21.78 -13.39
C PHE A 443 3.86 22.93 -14.08
N ALA A 444 3.77 24.14 -13.53
CA ALA A 444 4.46 25.30 -14.08
C ALA A 444 6.00 25.14 -14.03
N LYS A 445 6.54 24.60 -12.93
CA LYS A 445 7.98 24.38 -12.76
C LYS A 445 8.53 23.24 -13.59
N ALA A 446 7.74 22.19 -13.77
CA ALA A 446 8.06 21.09 -14.67
C ALA A 446 7.91 21.46 -16.15
N ASN A 447 7.36 22.63 -16.46
CA ASN A 447 7.04 23.08 -17.82
C ASN A 447 6.08 22.10 -18.54
N ILE A 448 5.16 21.51 -17.80
CA ILE A 448 4.11 20.63 -18.31
C ILE A 448 2.81 21.43 -18.36
N LYS A 449 2.15 21.43 -19.52
CA LYS A 449 0.85 22.05 -19.68
C LYS A 449 -0.22 21.09 -19.13
N GLN A 450 -1.02 21.61 -18.19
CA GLN A 450 -2.20 20.88 -17.76
C GLN A 450 -3.28 20.95 -18.84
N ASP A 451 -3.79 19.79 -19.24
CA ASP A 451 -4.96 19.67 -20.12
C ASP A 451 -5.98 18.74 -19.44
N LEU A 452 -7.11 19.31 -19.02
CA LEU A 452 -8.15 18.57 -18.29
C LEU A 452 -8.97 17.62 -19.17
N PHE A 453 -8.82 17.69 -20.49
CA PHE A 453 -9.66 16.97 -21.43
C PHE A 453 -8.88 16.05 -22.38
N SER A 454 -7.56 16.09 -22.35
CA SER A 454 -6.75 15.15 -23.11
C SER A 454 -6.55 13.84 -22.30
N SER A 455 -6.75 12.70 -22.96
CA SER A 455 -6.13 11.44 -22.49
C SER A 455 -4.64 11.52 -22.87
N GLN A 456 -3.77 11.62 -21.92
CA GLN A 456 -2.33 11.67 -22.18
C GLN A 456 -1.75 10.28 -22.28
#